data_b57c7c097c36c7949e1d8557ef2832da
#
_entry.id   b57c7c097c36c7949e1d8557ef2832da
#
_cell.length_a   1.000
_cell.length_b   1.000
_cell.length_c   1.000
_cell.angle_alpha   90.00
_cell.angle_beta   90.00
_cell.angle_gamma   90.00
#
_symmetry.space_group_name_H-M   'P 1'
#
loop_
_entity.id
_entity.type
_entity.pdbx_description
1 polymer ?
#
loop_
_entity_poly.entity_id
_entity_poly.type
_entity_poly.pdbx_seq_one_letter_code
_entity_poly.pdbx_strand_id
1 'polypeptide(L)'
;MLTEKAAMYSTLGISKEVFAFGTKIEEELKERFAKIDEIAEYNQLKVIHAMQASKVSEACLYGTTGYGYNDLGRDTLEQVYATCFGTEDALVRPQIACGTHALATALSGNLRPGDELLSPVGKPYDTLEEVIGIRPSVGSLAEYGVTYRQVDLKEDGSFDYEGIKNAINKKTKMVTIQRSKGYQTRPTLSVTRIGELIAFIKNIKPDVICMVDNCYGEFVETIEPTNVGADLMVGSLIKNPGG
;
A
#
# COMPACT_ATOMS: atom_id res chain seq x y z
N MET A 1 27.03 -0.32 31.54
CA MET A 1 26.31 -0.22 30.24
C MET A 1 25.69 1.15 29.97
N LEU A 2 24.75 1.69 30.80
CA LEU A 2 24.16 3.02 30.55
C LEU A 2 25.18 4.17 30.55
N THR A 3 26.19 4.12 31.44
CA THR A 3 27.29 5.08 31.52
C THR A 3 28.23 5.03 30.32
N GLU A 4 28.51 3.86 29.80
CA GLU A 4 29.36 3.66 28.60
C GLU A 4 28.62 4.11 27.33
N LYS A 5 27.32 3.78 27.21
CA LYS A 5 26.46 4.27 26.13
C LYS A 5 26.40 5.80 26.13
N ALA A 6 26.17 6.44 27.28
CA ALA A 6 26.16 7.90 27.40
C ALA A 6 27.51 8.55 27.02
N ALA A 7 28.65 7.91 27.36
CA ALA A 7 29.96 8.37 26.97
C ALA A 7 30.15 8.34 25.44
N MET A 8 29.70 7.28 24.77
CA MET A 8 29.74 7.20 23.30
C MET A 8 28.88 8.28 22.63
N TYR A 9 27.67 8.54 23.15
CA TYR A 9 26.85 9.66 22.63
C TYR A 9 27.55 11.02 22.82
N SER A 10 28.29 11.19 23.92
CA SER A 10 29.05 12.42 24.15
C SER A 10 30.20 12.63 23.14
N THR A 11 30.82 11.55 22.65
CA THR A 11 31.84 11.64 21.57
C THR A 11 31.25 12.10 20.23
N LEU A 12 29.95 11.91 20.03
CA LEU A 12 29.20 12.39 18.87
C LEU A 12 28.63 13.81 19.05
N GLY A 13 29.02 14.51 20.14
CA GLY A 13 28.55 15.87 20.43
C GLY A 13 27.16 15.97 21.06
N ILE A 14 26.58 14.83 21.51
CA ILE A 14 25.28 14.79 22.17
C ILE A 14 25.47 15.04 23.66
N SER A 15 24.84 16.09 24.19
CA SER A 15 24.93 16.42 25.61
C SER A 15 24.27 15.37 26.52
N LYS A 16 24.66 15.33 27.77
CA LYS A 16 24.06 14.41 28.76
C LYS A 16 22.57 14.65 28.95
N GLU A 17 22.15 15.91 28.88
CA GLU A 17 20.75 16.33 29.04
C GLU A 17 19.90 15.81 27.86
N VAL A 18 20.39 15.94 26.63
CA VAL A 18 19.72 15.41 25.42
C VAL A 18 19.64 13.88 25.45
N PHE A 19 20.74 13.21 25.84
CA PHE A 19 20.75 11.77 26.01
C PHE A 19 19.74 11.29 27.07
N ALA A 20 19.71 11.96 28.24
CA ALA A 20 18.76 11.62 29.31
C ALA A 20 17.30 11.86 28.88
N PHE A 21 17.04 12.95 28.15
CA PHE A 21 15.72 13.23 27.60
C PHE A 21 15.27 12.15 26.60
N GLY A 22 16.15 11.76 25.66
CA GLY A 22 15.86 10.70 24.71
C GLY A 22 15.57 9.36 25.39
N THR A 23 16.39 8.97 26.38
CA THR A 23 16.19 7.73 27.17
C THR A 23 14.84 7.74 27.91
N LYS A 24 14.43 8.88 28.45
CA LYS A 24 13.12 9.02 29.10
C LYS A 24 11.98 8.80 28.10
N ILE A 25 12.06 9.40 26.91
CA ILE A 25 11.05 9.23 25.86
C ILE A 25 10.99 7.78 25.38
N GLU A 26 12.15 7.12 25.19
CA GLU A 26 12.21 5.70 24.84
C GLU A 26 11.47 4.82 25.86
N GLU A 27 11.66 5.09 27.17
CA GLU A 27 10.98 4.32 28.23
C GLU A 27 9.47 4.58 28.25
N GLU A 28 9.04 5.84 28.03
CA GLU A 28 7.61 6.21 27.92
C GLU A 28 6.93 5.53 26.72
N LEU A 29 7.67 5.23 25.65
CA LEU A 29 7.17 4.59 24.43
C LEU A 29 7.35 3.07 24.40
N LYS A 30 7.92 2.47 25.42
CA LYS A 30 8.29 1.05 25.46
C LYS A 30 7.16 0.10 25.13
N GLU A 31 5.96 0.33 25.68
CA GLU A 31 4.78 -0.47 25.35
C GLU A 31 4.35 -0.34 23.89
N ARG A 32 4.54 0.88 23.32
CA ARG A 32 4.25 1.12 21.91
C ARG A 32 5.21 0.39 21.00
N PHE A 33 6.51 0.40 21.33
CA PHE A 33 7.52 -0.32 20.59
C PHE A 33 7.33 -1.83 20.68
N ALA A 34 7.00 -2.37 21.86
CA ALA A 34 6.71 -3.78 22.01
C ALA A 34 5.57 -4.26 21.10
N LYS A 35 4.50 -3.47 20.95
CA LYS A 35 3.41 -3.79 20.00
C LYS A 35 3.86 -3.76 18.55
N ILE A 36 4.77 -2.86 18.19
CA ILE A 36 5.35 -2.81 16.83
C ILE A 36 6.22 -4.04 16.60
N ASP A 37 7.02 -4.44 17.59
CA ASP A 37 7.88 -5.61 17.51
C ASP A 37 7.07 -6.90 17.35
N GLU A 38 5.95 -7.06 18.07
CA GLU A 38 5.02 -8.19 17.92
C GLU A 38 4.45 -8.29 16.49
N ILE A 39 4.04 -7.15 15.91
CA ILE A 39 3.55 -7.10 14.52
C ILE A 39 4.66 -7.43 13.54
N ALA A 40 5.88 -6.90 13.76
CA ALA A 40 7.03 -7.14 12.91
C ALA A 40 7.44 -8.63 12.94
N GLU A 41 7.47 -9.25 14.12
CA GLU A 41 7.73 -10.69 14.28
C GLU A 41 6.70 -11.53 13.53
N TYR A 42 5.40 -11.25 13.74
CA TYR A 42 4.33 -11.96 13.04
C TYR A 42 4.49 -11.88 11.51
N ASN A 43 4.74 -10.70 10.98
CA ASN A 43 4.88 -10.51 9.54
C ASN A 43 6.17 -11.14 9.00
N GLN A 44 7.26 -11.13 9.77
CA GLN A 44 8.49 -11.84 9.41
C GLN A 44 8.24 -13.35 9.31
N LEU A 45 7.54 -13.95 10.27
CA LEU A 45 7.15 -15.35 10.23
C LEU A 45 6.23 -15.67 9.05
N LYS A 46 5.28 -14.77 8.74
CA LYS A 46 4.42 -14.90 7.55
C LYS A 46 5.23 -14.96 6.26
N VAL A 47 6.22 -14.08 6.08
CA VAL A 47 7.11 -14.07 4.91
C VAL A 47 7.97 -15.35 4.85
N ILE A 48 8.58 -15.77 5.97
CA ILE A 48 9.36 -17.00 6.04
C ILE A 48 8.49 -18.21 5.65
N HIS A 49 7.29 -18.29 6.18
CA HIS A 49 6.34 -19.34 5.83
C HIS A 49 6.00 -19.36 4.33
N ALA A 50 5.72 -18.19 3.75
CA ALA A 50 5.44 -18.06 2.32
C ALA A 50 6.62 -18.52 1.46
N MET A 51 7.86 -18.15 1.84
CA MET A 51 9.07 -18.60 1.15
C MET A 51 9.27 -20.13 1.26
N GLN A 52 9.01 -20.71 2.43
CA GLN A 52 9.10 -22.17 2.63
C GLN A 52 8.01 -22.90 1.83
N ALA A 53 6.77 -22.42 1.87
CA ALA A 53 5.66 -23.01 1.12
C ALA A 53 5.89 -22.98 -0.39
N SER A 54 6.48 -21.90 -0.90
CA SER A 54 6.86 -21.72 -2.31
C SER A 54 8.18 -22.40 -2.67
N LYS A 55 8.84 -23.11 -1.71
CA LYS A 55 10.09 -23.83 -1.90
C LYS A 55 11.22 -22.95 -2.46
N VAL A 56 11.34 -21.72 -1.97
CA VAL A 56 12.43 -20.82 -2.35
C VAL A 56 13.77 -21.50 -2.11
N SER A 57 14.62 -21.52 -3.12
CA SER A 57 15.93 -22.15 -3.09
C SER A 57 16.95 -21.33 -3.88
N GLU A 58 18.21 -21.71 -3.82
CA GLU A 58 19.29 -21.10 -4.61
C GLU A 58 18.95 -21.05 -6.12
N ALA A 59 18.26 -22.08 -6.63
CA ALA A 59 17.85 -22.12 -8.05
C ALA A 59 16.94 -20.94 -8.45
N CYS A 60 16.17 -20.37 -7.52
CA CYS A 60 15.33 -19.20 -7.79
C CYS A 60 16.15 -17.92 -8.00
N LEU A 61 17.43 -17.90 -7.64
CA LEU A 61 18.33 -16.75 -7.78
C LEU A 61 19.11 -16.76 -9.10
N TYR A 62 19.03 -17.84 -9.87
CA TYR A 62 19.65 -17.89 -11.19
C TYR A 62 18.81 -17.11 -12.20
N GLY A 63 19.48 -16.29 -13.01
CA GLY A 63 18.85 -15.57 -14.08
C GLY A 63 18.40 -16.47 -15.24
N THR A 64 17.44 -15.99 -16.01
CA THR A 64 17.02 -16.57 -17.28
C THR A 64 17.48 -15.72 -18.44
N THR A 65 17.52 -16.30 -19.66
CA THR A 65 17.88 -15.62 -20.91
C THR A 65 16.69 -15.56 -21.86
N GLY A 66 16.83 -14.76 -22.91
CA GLY A 66 15.81 -14.62 -23.94
C GLY A 66 14.56 -13.91 -23.40
N TYR A 67 13.39 -14.46 -23.70
CA TYR A 67 12.11 -13.88 -23.28
C TYR A 67 11.74 -14.16 -21.82
N GLY A 68 12.54 -14.94 -21.07
CA GLY A 68 12.27 -15.29 -19.69
C GLY A 68 11.03 -16.15 -19.47
N TYR A 69 10.62 -16.94 -20.45
CA TYR A 69 9.57 -17.93 -20.25
C TYR A 69 10.00 -18.98 -19.23
N ASN A 70 9.09 -19.33 -18.31
CA ASN A 70 9.34 -20.27 -17.22
C ASN A 70 10.50 -19.82 -16.30
N ASP A 71 10.56 -18.52 -15.99
CA ASP A 71 11.53 -17.99 -15.03
C ASP A 71 11.15 -18.44 -13.61
N LEU A 72 11.87 -19.44 -13.10
CA LEU A 72 11.60 -20.04 -11.80
C LEU A 72 11.64 -18.99 -10.66
N GLY A 73 12.61 -18.09 -10.69
CA GLY A 73 12.78 -17.09 -9.63
C GLY A 73 11.60 -16.10 -9.60
N ARG A 74 11.22 -15.61 -10.76
CA ARG A 74 10.08 -14.71 -10.92
C ARG A 74 8.77 -15.36 -10.48
N ASP A 75 8.48 -16.53 -11.02
CA ASP A 75 7.22 -17.22 -10.76
C ASP A 75 7.11 -17.61 -9.27
N THR A 76 8.23 -18.01 -8.65
CA THR A 76 8.29 -18.29 -7.20
C THR A 76 8.10 -17.01 -6.38
N LEU A 77 8.72 -15.89 -6.78
CA LEU A 77 8.53 -14.60 -6.10
C LEU A 77 7.07 -14.15 -6.10
N GLU A 78 6.37 -14.31 -7.21
CA GLU A 78 4.95 -13.98 -7.32
C GLU A 78 4.08 -14.86 -6.42
N GLN A 79 4.40 -16.15 -6.29
CA GLN A 79 3.74 -17.04 -5.34
C GLN A 79 3.98 -16.63 -3.88
N VAL A 80 5.20 -16.22 -3.53
CA VAL A 80 5.52 -15.69 -2.20
C VAL A 80 4.69 -14.43 -1.92
N TYR A 81 4.62 -13.51 -2.88
CA TYR A 81 3.80 -12.30 -2.77
C TYR A 81 2.32 -12.64 -2.58
N ALA A 82 1.75 -13.47 -3.45
CA ALA A 82 0.36 -13.88 -3.36
C ALA A 82 0.04 -14.48 -1.99
N THR A 83 0.93 -15.34 -1.48
CA THR A 83 0.79 -15.96 -0.15
C THR A 83 0.85 -14.92 0.97
N CYS A 84 1.82 -14.00 0.94
CA CYS A 84 1.98 -12.96 1.97
C CYS A 84 0.80 -12.01 2.04
N PHE A 85 0.25 -11.66 0.91
CA PHE A 85 -0.83 -10.68 0.79
C PHE A 85 -2.22 -11.31 0.66
N GLY A 86 -2.32 -12.64 0.66
CA GLY A 86 -3.59 -13.38 0.64
C GLY A 86 -4.38 -13.14 -0.65
N THR A 87 -3.70 -13.19 -1.79
CA THR A 87 -4.28 -13.02 -3.13
C THR A 87 -4.15 -14.31 -3.95
N GLU A 88 -4.97 -14.42 -5.01
CA GLU A 88 -4.91 -15.53 -5.96
C GLU A 88 -3.62 -15.47 -6.79
N ASP A 89 -3.13 -14.26 -7.08
CA ASP A 89 -1.96 -14.03 -7.91
C ASP A 89 -1.27 -12.72 -7.56
N ALA A 90 -0.05 -12.53 -8.04
CA ALA A 90 0.71 -11.30 -7.88
C ALA A 90 1.51 -11.01 -9.15
N LEU A 91 1.74 -9.74 -9.42
CA LEU A 91 2.59 -9.27 -10.51
C LEU A 91 3.79 -8.52 -9.93
N VAL A 92 4.94 -9.16 -9.93
CA VAL A 92 6.20 -8.61 -9.41
C VAL A 92 7.24 -8.65 -10.51
N ARG A 93 7.55 -7.52 -11.11
CA ARG A 93 8.41 -7.43 -12.31
C ARG A 93 9.44 -6.32 -12.16
N PRO A 94 10.70 -6.56 -12.55
CA PRO A 94 11.72 -5.53 -12.56
C PRO A 94 11.42 -4.39 -13.56
N GLN A 95 10.56 -4.65 -14.54
CA GLN A 95 10.09 -3.63 -15.49
C GLN A 95 9.11 -2.62 -14.87
N ILE A 96 8.52 -2.95 -13.72
CA ILE A 96 7.71 -2.00 -12.95
C ILE A 96 8.66 -1.12 -12.14
N ALA A 97 8.99 0.05 -12.71
CA ALA A 97 10.11 0.89 -12.24
C ALA A 97 9.84 1.58 -10.87
N CYS A 98 8.58 1.77 -10.48
CA CYS A 98 8.20 2.43 -9.23
C CYS A 98 6.73 2.20 -8.87
N GLY A 99 6.31 2.62 -7.67
CA GLY A 99 4.91 2.50 -7.23
C GLY A 99 3.92 3.22 -8.14
N THR A 100 4.26 4.40 -8.65
CA THR A 100 3.41 5.12 -9.63
C THR A 100 3.22 4.32 -10.91
N HIS A 101 4.27 3.65 -11.41
CA HIS A 101 4.16 2.78 -12.59
C HIS A 101 3.26 1.57 -12.30
N ALA A 102 3.36 0.96 -11.13
CA ALA A 102 2.48 -0.14 -10.72
C ALA A 102 1.01 0.31 -10.66
N LEU A 103 0.74 1.46 -10.03
CA LEU A 103 -0.61 2.05 -9.96
C LEU A 103 -1.15 2.39 -11.35
N ALA A 104 -0.35 3.03 -12.21
CA ALA A 104 -0.74 3.34 -13.58
C ALA A 104 -1.08 2.08 -14.38
N THR A 105 -0.28 1.02 -14.23
CA THR A 105 -0.53 -0.28 -14.87
C THR A 105 -1.85 -0.90 -14.38
N ALA A 106 -2.09 -0.90 -13.08
CA ALA A 106 -3.33 -1.42 -12.50
C ALA A 106 -4.56 -0.63 -12.97
N LEU A 107 -4.49 0.68 -12.99
CA LEU A 107 -5.56 1.56 -13.48
C LEU A 107 -5.83 1.32 -14.97
N SER A 108 -4.80 1.39 -15.82
CA SER A 108 -4.94 1.24 -17.27
C SER A 108 -5.36 -0.18 -17.67
N GLY A 109 -4.96 -1.18 -16.90
CA GLY A 109 -5.36 -2.58 -17.10
C GLY A 109 -6.86 -2.80 -16.92
N ASN A 110 -7.52 -2.02 -16.07
CA ASN A 110 -8.90 -2.23 -15.65
C ASN A 110 -9.91 -1.18 -16.15
N LEU A 111 -9.43 -0.01 -16.57
CA LEU A 111 -10.30 1.08 -17.05
C LEU A 111 -10.30 1.16 -18.59
N ARG A 112 -11.44 1.52 -19.15
CA ARG A 112 -11.66 1.67 -20.59
C ARG A 112 -12.31 3.04 -20.88
N PRO A 113 -12.27 3.54 -22.12
CA PRO A 113 -12.96 4.77 -22.51
C PRO A 113 -14.44 4.72 -22.11
N GLY A 114 -14.90 5.74 -21.39
CA GLY A 114 -16.25 5.84 -20.87
C GLY A 114 -16.44 5.37 -19.43
N ASP A 115 -15.45 4.68 -18.86
CA ASP A 115 -15.46 4.30 -17.44
C ASP A 115 -15.20 5.50 -16.52
N GLU A 116 -15.59 5.37 -15.26
CA GLU A 116 -15.30 6.32 -14.20
C GLU A 116 -14.47 5.68 -13.10
N LEU A 117 -13.41 6.39 -12.69
CA LEU A 117 -12.61 6.14 -11.50
C LEU A 117 -13.11 7.01 -10.35
N LEU A 118 -13.49 6.42 -9.22
CA LEU A 118 -13.92 7.12 -8.01
C LEU A 118 -12.84 7.01 -6.91
N SER A 119 -12.45 8.14 -6.31
CA SER A 119 -11.69 8.17 -5.06
C SER A 119 -12.62 8.55 -3.90
N PRO A 120 -12.91 7.64 -2.96
CA PRO A 120 -13.83 7.91 -1.84
C PRO A 120 -13.12 8.47 -0.59
N VAL A 121 -11.85 8.80 -0.68
CA VAL A 121 -10.98 9.25 0.41
C VAL A 121 -10.23 10.54 0.08
N GLY A 122 -10.78 11.32 -0.84
CA GLY A 122 -10.18 12.56 -1.32
C GLY A 122 -9.21 12.34 -2.48
N LYS A 123 -8.42 13.38 -2.76
CA LYS A 123 -7.49 13.41 -3.87
C LYS A 123 -6.35 12.38 -3.66
N PRO A 124 -5.99 11.59 -4.68
CA PRO A 124 -4.86 10.67 -4.60
C PRO A 124 -3.53 11.41 -4.51
N TYR A 125 -2.45 10.64 -4.30
CA TYR A 125 -1.09 11.15 -4.27
C TYR A 125 -0.73 11.93 -5.55
N ASP A 126 0.09 12.95 -5.43
CA ASP A 126 0.36 13.94 -6.49
C ASP A 126 0.84 13.35 -7.82
N THR A 127 1.67 12.28 -7.78
CA THR A 127 2.13 11.62 -9.01
C THR A 127 1.01 10.93 -9.78
N LEU A 128 -0.09 10.56 -9.12
CA LEU A 128 -1.27 10.00 -9.79
C LEU A 128 -2.17 11.07 -10.42
N GLU A 129 -2.04 12.32 -10.02
CA GLU A 129 -2.83 13.40 -10.62
C GLU A 129 -2.61 13.50 -12.13
N GLU A 130 -1.35 13.34 -12.57
CA GLU A 130 -1.00 13.35 -13.99
C GLU A 130 -1.40 12.05 -14.70
N VAL A 131 -1.21 10.90 -14.04
CA VAL A 131 -1.62 9.60 -14.60
C VAL A 131 -3.13 9.56 -14.85
N ILE A 132 -3.92 10.04 -13.90
CA ILE A 132 -5.38 10.06 -14.01
C ILE A 132 -5.84 11.20 -14.96
N GLY A 133 -5.13 12.32 -14.97
CA GLY A 133 -5.50 13.54 -15.71
C GLY A 133 -6.30 14.54 -14.86
N ILE A 134 -6.21 14.45 -13.52
CA ILE A 134 -6.71 15.49 -12.61
C ILE A 134 -5.96 16.79 -12.87
N ARG A 135 -4.63 16.67 -13.01
CA ARG A 135 -3.76 17.69 -13.60
C ARG A 135 -3.55 17.32 -15.07
N PRO A 136 -3.78 18.23 -16.03
CA PRO A 136 -3.64 17.95 -17.45
C PRO A 136 -2.26 17.36 -17.77
N SER A 137 -2.23 16.20 -18.39
CA SER A 137 -1.01 15.51 -18.77
C SER A 137 -1.24 14.67 -20.02
N VAL A 138 -0.30 14.70 -20.95
CA VAL A 138 -0.33 13.91 -22.17
C VAL A 138 -0.21 12.42 -21.82
N GLY A 139 -1.07 11.58 -22.39
CA GLY A 139 -1.12 10.15 -22.13
C GLY A 139 -1.87 9.77 -20.84
N SER A 140 -2.54 10.75 -20.20
CA SER A 140 -3.36 10.49 -19.01
C SER A 140 -4.61 9.67 -19.33
N LEU A 141 -5.19 9.02 -18.32
CA LEU A 141 -6.45 8.28 -18.47
C LEU A 141 -7.60 9.17 -18.96
N ALA A 142 -7.60 10.46 -18.58
CA ALA A 142 -8.59 11.42 -19.05
C ALA A 142 -8.53 11.62 -20.59
N GLU A 143 -7.34 11.65 -21.20
CA GLU A 143 -7.20 11.72 -22.66
C GLU A 143 -7.74 10.47 -23.38
N TYR A 144 -7.73 9.33 -22.69
CA TYR A 144 -8.33 8.08 -23.17
C TYR A 144 -9.83 7.95 -22.84
N GLY A 145 -10.45 9.02 -22.35
CA GLY A 145 -11.89 9.06 -22.10
C GLY A 145 -12.36 8.44 -20.79
N VAL A 146 -11.45 8.22 -19.84
CA VAL A 146 -11.79 7.83 -18.46
C VAL A 146 -12.12 9.10 -17.68
N THR A 147 -13.20 9.09 -16.91
CA THR A 147 -13.57 10.21 -16.04
C THR A 147 -13.13 9.96 -14.61
N TYR A 148 -12.82 11.03 -13.89
CA TYR A 148 -12.44 10.96 -12.48
C TYR A 148 -13.45 11.69 -11.60
N ARG A 149 -13.74 11.12 -10.45
CA ARG A 149 -14.56 11.73 -9.39
C ARG A 149 -13.93 11.45 -8.03
N GLN A 150 -14.09 12.39 -7.09
CA GLN A 150 -13.68 12.16 -5.70
C GLN A 150 -14.80 12.56 -4.73
N VAL A 151 -14.74 11.95 -3.55
CA VAL A 151 -15.46 12.33 -2.35
C VAL A 151 -14.44 12.51 -1.26
N ASP A 152 -14.40 13.68 -0.66
CA ASP A 152 -13.46 13.98 0.40
C ASP A 152 -13.90 13.34 1.72
N LEU A 153 -12.95 13.11 2.63
CA LEU A 153 -13.28 12.76 4.01
C LEU A 153 -13.97 13.97 4.68
N LYS A 154 -14.81 13.69 5.66
CA LYS A 154 -15.38 14.72 6.53
C LYS A 154 -14.28 15.38 7.38
N GLU A 155 -14.58 16.51 7.99
CA GLU A 155 -13.63 17.27 8.81
C GLU A 155 -13.05 16.46 9.97
N ASP A 156 -13.83 15.53 10.51
CA ASP A 156 -13.39 14.59 11.56
C ASP A 156 -12.57 13.39 11.05
N GLY A 157 -12.30 13.33 9.74
CA GLY A 157 -11.58 12.24 9.07
C GLY A 157 -12.43 10.97 8.85
N SER A 158 -13.74 11.01 9.09
CA SER A 158 -14.65 9.91 8.76
C SER A 158 -15.01 9.90 7.28
N PHE A 159 -15.49 8.75 6.78
CA PHE A 159 -15.99 8.63 5.41
C PHE A 159 -17.33 9.36 5.23
N ASP A 160 -17.47 10.07 4.14
CA ASP A 160 -18.76 10.61 3.72
C ASP A 160 -19.55 9.54 2.94
N TYR A 161 -20.20 8.64 3.67
CA TYR A 161 -20.96 7.54 3.09
C TYR A 161 -22.10 8.01 2.18
N GLU A 162 -22.75 9.12 2.50
CA GLU A 162 -23.82 9.69 1.63
C GLU A 162 -23.23 10.26 0.34
N GLY A 163 -22.13 11.02 0.44
CA GLY A 163 -21.42 11.52 -0.73
C GLY A 163 -20.94 10.39 -1.63
N ILE A 164 -20.36 9.31 -1.05
CA ILE A 164 -19.91 8.13 -1.79
C ILE A 164 -21.09 7.44 -2.50
N LYS A 165 -22.21 7.23 -1.79
CA LYS A 165 -23.41 6.62 -2.37
C LYS A 165 -23.94 7.42 -3.56
N ASN A 166 -23.98 8.75 -3.45
CA ASN A 166 -24.44 9.65 -4.50
C ASN A 166 -23.45 9.75 -5.67
N ALA A 167 -22.17 9.52 -5.44
CA ALA A 167 -21.12 9.54 -6.46
C ALA A 167 -21.12 8.27 -7.31
N ILE A 168 -21.41 7.10 -6.72
CA ILE A 168 -21.43 5.81 -7.44
C ILE A 168 -22.55 5.80 -8.48
N ASN A 169 -22.21 5.45 -9.70
CA ASN A 169 -23.15 5.39 -10.81
C ASN A 169 -22.81 4.24 -11.78
N LYS A 170 -23.53 4.13 -12.89
CA LYS A 170 -23.36 3.03 -13.86
C LYS A 170 -21.97 3.00 -14.51
N LYS A 171 -21.30 4.16 -14.63
CA LYS A 171 -19.96 4.29 -15.21
C LYS A 171 -18.85 4.02 -14.20
N THR A 172 -19.11 4.07 -12.90
CA THR A 172 -18.13 3.82 -11.86
C THR A 172 -17.63 2.37 -11.97
N LYS A 173 -16.51 2.18 -12.63
CA LYS A 173 -15.89 0.89 -12.88
C LYS A 173 -14.93 0.49 -11.79
N MET A 174 -14.21 1.47 -11.25
CA MET A 174 -13.17 1.25 -10.26
C MET A 174 -13.21 2.31 -9.16
N VAL A 175 -12.90 1.87 -7.96
CA VAL A 175 -12.68 2.73 -6.81
C VAL A 175 -11.22 2.60 -6.39
N THR A 176 -10.53 3.73 -6.18
CA THR A 176 -9.16 3.78 -5.68
C THR A 176 -9.12 4.33 -4.27
N ILE A 177 -8.56 3.55 -3.33
CA ILE A 177 -8.46 3.89 -1.90
C ILE A 177 -6.97 4.04 -1.55
N GLN A 178 -6.51 5.27 -1.35
CA GLN A 178 -5.17 5.50 -0.86
C GLN A 178 -5.12 5.31 0.67
N ARG A 179 -4.38 4.32 1.15
CA ARG A 179 -4.26 3.99 2.57
C ARG A 179 -3.47 5.03 3.35
N SER A 180 -2.30 5.41 2.84
CA SER A 180 -1.45 6.40 3.48
C SER A 180 -2.04 7.81 3.38
N LYS A 181 -1.69 8.67 4.33
CA LYS A 181 -2.08 10.08 4.26
C LYS A 181 -1.29 10.90 3.23
N GLY A 182 -0.15 10.37 2.76
CA GLY A 182 0.78 11.14 1.94
C GLY A 182 1.22 12.41 2.67
N TYR A 183 1.15 13.54 1.99
CA TYR A 183 1.44 14.87 2.57
C TYR A 183 0.21 15.55 3.19
N GLN A 184 -0.95 14.89 3.18
CA GLN A 184 -2.19 15.46 3.72
C GLN A 184 -2.26 15.35 5.25
N THR A 185 -3.07 16.19 5.88
CA THR A 185 -3.32 16.18 7.33
C THR A 185 -4.46 15.26 7.76
N ARG A 186 -4.83 14.29 6.92
CA ARG A 186 -5.86 13.29 7.24
C ARG A 186 -5.29 12.09 7.99
N PRO A 187 -6.12 11.27 8.65
CA PRO A 187 -5.66 10.02 9.26
C PRO A 187 -5.24 9.00 8.19
N THR A 188 -4.25 8.17 8.50
CA THR A 188 -3.96 6.94 7.77
C THR A 188 -5.07 5.94 8.02
N LEU A 189 -5.45 5.17 7.01
CA LEU A 189 -6.54 4.20 7.12
C LEU A 189 -6.01 2.85 7.63
N SER A 190 -6.63 2.32 8.68
CA SER A 190 -6.40 0.93 9.09
C SER A 190 -7.04 -0.04 8.09
N VAL A 191 -6.57 -1.29 8.07
CA VAL A 191 -7.15 -2.34 7.22
C VAL A 191 -8.63 -2.55 7.55
N THR A 192 -9.00 -2.51 8.83
CA THR A 192 -10.40 -2.61 9.26
C THR A 192 -11.27 -1.51 8.64
N ARG A 193 -10.84 -0.25 8.70
CA ARG A 193 -11.57 0.86 8.08
C ARG A 193 -11.69 0.72 6.57
N ILE A 194 -10.65 0.23 5.92
CA ILE A 194 -10.67 -0.06 4.47
C ILE A 194 -11.73 -1.13 4.18
N GLY A 195 -11.78 -2.21 4.98
CA GLY A 195 -12.78 -3.27 4.84
C GLY A 195 -14.22 -2.78 5.00
N GLU A 196 -14.49 -1.93 6.00
CA GLU A 196 -15.81 -1.29 6.19
C GLU A 196 -16.22 -0.45 4.97
N LEU A 197 -15.29 0.32 4.43
CA LEU A 197 -15.53 1.14 3.23
C LEU A 197 -15.80 0.28 2.00
N ILE A 198 -15.02 -0.77 1.77
CA ILE A 198 -15.19 -1.69 0.64
C ILE A 198 -16.53 -2.41 0.75
N ALA A 199 -16.88 -2.93 1.94
CA ALA A 199 -18.17 -3.57 2.15
C ALA A 199 -19.35 -2.64 1.85
N PHE A 200 -19.28 -1.38 2.29
CA PHE A 200 -20.28 -0.38 1.97
C PHE A 200 -20.40 -0.14 0.46
N ILE A 201 -19.29 0.03 -0.24
CA ILE A 201 -19.25 0.27 -1.70
C ILE A 201 -19.79 -0.94 -2.46
N LYS A 202 -19.37 -2.15 -2.11
CA LYS A 202 -19.81 -3.40 -2.75
C LYS A 202 -21.31 -3.68 -2.51
N ASN A 203 -21.89 -3.23 -1.40
CA ASN A 203 -23.33 -3.29 -1.19
C ASN A 203 -24.12 -2.40 -2.15
N ILE A 204 -23.55 -1.30 -2.64
CA ILE A 204 -24.18 -0.41 -3.62
C ILE A 204 -23.94 -0.91 -5.05
N LYS A 205 -22.71 -1.31 -5.36
CA LYS A 205 -22.27 -1.76 -6.69
C LYS A 205 -21.33 -2.97 -6.56
N PRO A 206 -21.88 -4.20 -6.55
CA PRO A 206 -21.10 -5.42 -6.31
C PRO A 206 -19.99 -5.69 -7.32
N ASP A 207 -20.15 -5.23 -8.57
CA ASP A 207 -19.21 -5.43 -9.68
C ASP A 207 -18.13 -4.36 -9.80
N VAL A 208 -18.11 -3.36 -8.92
CA VAL A 208 -17.04 -2.34 -8.91
C VAL A 208 -15.73 -2.94 -8.42
N ILE A 209 -14.63 -2.58 -9.06
CA ILE A 209 -13.29 -3.01 -8.66
C ILE A 209 -12.78 -2.07 -7.56
N CYS A 210 -12.51 -2.61 -6.37
CA CYS A 210 -11.90 -1.86 -5.26
C CYS A 210 -10.40 -2.09 -5.26
N MET A 211 -9.63 -1.06 -5.66
CA MET A 211 -8.17 -1.06 -5.62
C MET A 211 -7.68 -0.26 -4.41
N VAL A 212 -6.70 -0.80 -3.69
CA VAL A 212 -6.03 -0.10 -2.60
C VAL A 212 -4.60 0.23 -2.99
N ASP A 213 -4.26 1.52 -2.95
CA ASP A 213 -2.86 1.97 -2.90
C ASP A 213 -2.36 1.76 -1.48
N ASN A 214 -1.60 0.69 -1.28
CA ASN A 214 -1.08 0.24 0.00
C ASN A 214 0.33 0.76 0.30
N CYS A 215 0.88 1.64 -0.53
CA CYS A 215 2.21 2.21 -0.31
C CYS A 215 2.36 2.77 1.11
N TYR A 216 3.42 2.36 1.81
CA TYR A 216 3.70 2.57 3.25
C TYR A 216 2.81 1.75 4.21
N GLY A 217 1.89 0.94 3.71
CA GLY A 217 1.00 0.13 4.51
C GLY A 217 1.40 -1.34 4.61
N GLU A 218 2.31 -1.79 3.75
CA GLU A 218 2.74 -3.17 3.68
C GLU A 218 3.35 -3.62 5.03
N PHE A 219 2.83 -4.70 5.58
CA PHE A 219 3.28 -5.30 6.83
C PHE A 219 3.17 -4.41 8.09
N VAL A 220 2.39 -3.30 8.02
CA VAL A 220 2.14 -2.42 9.18
C VAL A 220 1.10 -3.00 10.13
N GLU A 221 0.22 -3.83 9.63
CA GLU A 221 -0.76 -4.61 10.38
C GLU A 221 -0.55 -6.11 10.08
N THR A 222 -1.18 -7.00 10.86
CA THR A 222 -1.06 -8.45 10.66
C THR A 222 -1.85 -8.96 9.46
N ILE A 223 -2.83 -8.18 9.02
CA ILE A 223 -3.66 -8.42 7.83
C ILE A 223 -3.48 -7.30 6.81
N GLU A 224 -3.80 -7.60 5.56
CA GLU A 224 -3.65 -6.68 4.43
C GLU A 224 -5.02 -6.33 3.81
N PRO A 225 -5.13 -5.26 3.02
CA PRO A 225 -6.39 -4.84 2.40
C PRO A 225 -7.10 -5.92 1.59
N THR A 226 -6.34 -6.83 0.98
CA THR A 226 -6.86 -7.99 0.24
C THR A 226 -7.64 -8.97 1.13
N ASN A 227 -7.25 -9.11 2.39
CA ASN A 227 -7.95 -9.96 3.36
C ASN A 227 -9.33 -9.40 3.77
N VAL A 228 -9.63 -8.14 3.43
CA VAL A 228 -10.88 -7.46 3.78
C VAL A 228 -11.67 -7.01 2.56
N GLY A 229 -11.38 -7.59 1.38
CA GLY A 229 -12.20 -7.46 0.19
C GLY A 229 -11.68 -6.52 -0.90
N ALA A 230 -10.43 -6.04 -0.81
CA ALA A 230 -9.81 -5.36 -1.94
C ALA A 230 -9.61 -6.35 -3.11
N ASP A 231 -10.10 -5.99 -4.30
CA ASP A 231 -9.92 -6.79 -5.51
C ASP A 231 -8.50 -6.64 -6.08
N LEU A 232 -7.88 -5.48 -5.85
CA LEU A 232 -6.51 -5.18 -6.24
C LEU A 232 -5.80 -4.44 -5.11
N MET A 233 -4.53 -4.76 -4.90
CA MET A 233 -3.65 -4.02 -4.01
C MET A 233 -2.36 -3.69 -4.75
N VAL A 234 -1.93 -2.45 -4.67
CA VAL A 234 -0.65 -2.00 -5.22
C VAL A 234 0.23 -1.49 -4.09
N GLY A 235 1.46 -1.95 -4.04
CA GLY A 235 2.41 -1.62 -3.00
C GLY A 235 3.81 -1.31 -3.52
N SER A 236 4.72 -0.98 -2.63
CA SER A 236 6.11 -0.65 -2.96
C SER A 236 7.05 -1.06 -1.84
N LEU A 237 7.72 -2.20 -1.97
CA LEU A 237 8.63 -2.72 -0.94
C LEU A 237 9.87 -1.84 -0.72
N ILE A 238 10.21 -0.95 -1.64
CA ILE A 238 11.22 0.10 -1.42
C ILE A 238 10.84 1.00 -0.25
N LYS A 239 9.53 1.23 -0.06
CA LYS A 239 9.01 2.09 1.01
C LYS A 239 8.85 1.30 2.30
N ASN A 240 8.24 0.12 2.23
CA ASN A 240 7.91 -0.70 3.37
C ASN A 240 7.94 -2.19 2.98
N PRO A 241 8.71 -3.04 3.66
CA PRO A 241 9.54 -2.80 4.86
C PRO A 241 10.84 -2.04 4.61
N GLY A 242 11.14 -1.66 3.40
CA GLY A 242 12.37 -1.00 3.00
C GLY A 242 13.39 -2.01 2.46
N GLY A 243 13.77 -1.88 1.19
CA GLY A 243 14.72 -2.74 0.49
C GLY A 243 15.84 -1.95 -0.17
#